data_f1144131172573eb0f4757fcbc66c0c8
#
_entry.id   f1144131172573eb0f4757fcbc66c0c8
#
_cell.length_a   1.000
_cell.length_b   1.000
_cell.length_c   1.000
_cell.angle_alpha   90.00
_cell.angle_beta   90.00
_cell.angle_gamma   90.00
#
_symmetry.space_group_name_H-M   'P 1'
#
loop_
_entity.id
_entity.type
_entity.pdbx_description
1 polymer ?
#
loop_
_entity_poly.entity_id
_entity_poly.type
_entity_poly.pdbx_seq_one_letter_code
_entity_poly.pdbx_strand_id
1 'polypeptide(L)'
;MIKAKRLEKGNTIGVVSPASPSENRSEIVRAREYLENLGYKVVIGRNVNKTKGFTAASEQERAADINEMFAREDIDAVFATQGGYGSAQIIDKLDYELIRSKPKIFTGFSDITSLHLAIQKFSGLVTFYSPGMAQFNEEDLSEYTKESFFRTLGIPEPAGEIKKSSPKKWLTSIHGGVCEAPVVGGCLTLICASLGTPYEIDCKDKILFFEDVDAEPWIMDHALSHLRNAGKLNDAAGFMIGHCENCVPYDYKPGFVCDTTLEDVLTYYLEPLKKPALYGLPMGHGDDLATLPLGVRCRLDADKKTFTVLEAGVI
;
A
#
# COMPACT_ATOMS: atom_id res chain seq x y z
N MET A 1 -3.85 7.64 15.53
CA MET A 1 -3.28 6.31 15.21
C MET A 1 -2.06 6.05 16.09
N ILE A 2 -1.80 4.78 16.42
CA ILE A 2 -0.59 4.33 17.12
C ILE A 2 0.55 4.31 16.11
N LYS A 3 1.75 4.72 16.52
CA LYS A 3 2.94 4.73 15.67
C LYS A 3 4.00 3.79 16.25
N ALA A 4 4.68 3.09 15.36
CA ALA A 4 5.86 2.32 15.71
C ALA A 4 7.08 3.23 15.93
N LYS A 5 8.10 2.71 16.59
CA LYS A 5 9.42 3.34 16.61
C LYS A 5 10.00 3.38 15.19
N ARG A 6 10.78 4.41 14.90
CA ARG A 6 11.48 4.53 13.61
C ARG A 6 12.45 3.38 13.36
N LEU A 7 12.75 3.11 12.11
CA LEU A 7 13.70 2.11 11.68
C LEU A 7 15.14 2.69 11.75
N GLU A 8 15.98 2.11 12.57
CA GLU A 8 17.38 2.53 12.75
C GLU A 8 18.35 1.42 12.38
N LYS A 9 19.58 1.77 11.98
CA LYS A 9 20.66 0.76 11.79
C LYS A 9 20.86 -0.03 13.07
N GLY A 10 21.01 -1.34 12.92
CA GLY A 10 21.07 -2.30 14.04
C GLY A 10 19.71 -2.90 14.42
N ASN A 11 18.58 -2.31 13.99
CA ASN A 11 17.26 -2.90 14.16
C ASN A 11 17.10 -4.21 13.41
N THR A 12 16.17 -5.04 13.87
CA THR A 12 15.86 -6.34 13.28
C THR A 12 14.55 -6.28 12.49
N ILE A 13 14.60 -6.66 11.23
CA ILE A 13 13.48 -6.78 10.31
C ILE A 13 13.00 -8.22 10.27
N GLY A 14 11.77 -8.47 10.70
CA GLY A 14 11.09 -9.76 10.52
C GLY A 14 10.41 -9.81 9.15
N VAL A 15 10.68 -10.85 8.39
CA VAL A 15 10.16 -11.03 7.02
C VAL A 15 9.04 -12.06 7.02
N VAL A 16 7.92 -11.73 6.38
CA VAL A 16 6.74 -12.60 6.28
C VAL A 16 6.23 -12.67 4.84
N SER A 17 5.64 -13.80 4.45
CA SER A 17 4.97 -13.95 3.14
C SER A 17 3.47 -14.15 3.34
N PRO A 18 2.70 -13.08 3.52
CA PRO A 18 1.28 -13.18 3.86
C PRO A 18 0.37 -13.52 2.66
N ALA A 19 0.89 -13.40 1.45
CA ALA A 19 0.17 -13.54 0.18
C ALA A 19 0.78 -14.64 -0.70
N SER A 20 1.14 -14.34 -1.95
CA SER A 20 1.82 -15.28 -2.85
C SER A 20 3.26 -15.55 -2.43
N PRO A 21 3.84 -16.70 -2.80
CA PRO A 21 5.25 -16.97 -2.61
C PRO A 21 6.09 -16.10 -3.55
N SER A 22 7.31 -15.74 -3.17
CA SER A 22 8.28 -15.18 -4.13
C SER A 22 8.49 -16.17 -5.27
N GLU A 23 8.49 -15.66 -6.50
CA GLU A 23 8.71 -16.46 -7.70
C GLU A 23 10.09 -17.11 -7.68
N ASN A 24 11.06 -16.38 -7.18
CA ASN A 24 12.44 -16.85 -7.06
C ASN A 24 12.96 -16.65 -5.63
N ARG A 25 13.29 -17.77 -4.96
CA ARG A 25 13.87 -17.73 -3.59
C ARG A 25 15.15 -16.91 -3.51
N SER A 26 15.89 -16.75 -4.61
CA SER A 26 17.11 -15.94 -4.62
C SER A 26 16.83 -14.46 -4.40
N GLU A 27 15.62 -13.97 -4.71
CA GLU A 27 15.21 -12.60 -4.41
C GLU A 27 15.21 -12.31 -2.92
N ILE A 28 14.66 -13.24 -2.12
CA ILE A 28 14.67 -13.12 -0.66
C ILE A 28 16.11 -13.14 -0.10
N VAL A 29 16.99 -13.95 -0.69
CA VAL A 29 18.40 -14.00 -0.27
C VAL A 29 19.09 -12.67 -0.61
N ARG A 30 18.95 -12.17 -1.83
CA ARG A 30 19.54 -10.88 -2.25
C ARG A 30 19.00 -9.72 -1.43
N ALA A 31 17.69 -9.67 -1.22
CA ALA A 31 17.07 -8.64 -0.40
C ALA A 31 17.54 -8.67 1.06
N ARG A 32 17.73 -9.87 1.62
CA ARG A 32 18.32 -10.04 2.94
C ARG A 32 19.74 -9.48 2.98
N GLU A 33 20.61 -9.92 2.06
CA GLU A 33 22.01 -9.46 1.98
C GLU A 33 22.08 -7.94 1.78
N TYR A 34 21.22 -7.38 0.94
CA TYR A 34 21.11 -5.94 0.72
C TYR A 34 20.79 -5.19 2.02
N LEU A 35 19.77 -5.61 2.76
CA LEU A 35 19.39 -4.99 4.03
C LEU A 35 20.45 -5.18 5.12
N GLU A 36 21.10 -6.35 5.18
CA GLU A 36 22.21 -6.61 6.10
C GLU A 36 23.42 -5.72 5.78
N ASN A 37 23.74 -5.48 4.52
CA ASN A 37 24.79 -4.55 4.09
C ASN A 37 24.46 -3.07 4.44
N LEU A 38 23.18 -2.72 4.52
CA LEU A 38 22.76 -1.40 5.01
C LEU A 38 22.82 -1.27 6.54
N GLY A 39 23.14 -2.37 7.26
CA GLY A 39 23.32 -2.39 8.71
C GLY A 39 22.10 -2.84 9.52
N TYR A 40 21.09 -3.43 8.90
CA TYR A 40 19.97 -4.06 9.57
C TYR A 40 20.24 -5.54 9.87
N LYS A 41 19.48 -6.12 10.79
CA LYS A 41 19.42 -7.58 11.00
C LYS A 41 18.14 -8.09 10.33
N VAL A 42 18.19 -9.28 9.73
CA VAL A 42 17.04 -9.85 9.02
C VAL A 42 16.69 -11.23 9.56
N VAL A 43 15.46 -11.42 9.97
CA VAL A 43 14.90 -12.69 10.43
C VAL A 43 13.81 -13.12 9.46
N ILE A 44 14.03 -14.25 8.79
CA ILE A 44 13.06 -14.81 7.85
C ILE A 44 12.04 -15.65 8.61
N GLY A 45 10.75 -15.40 8.37
CA GLY A 45 9.65 -16.19 8.92
C GLY A 45 9.72 -17.66 8.50
N ARG A 46 9.22 -18.54 9.34
CA ARG A 46 9.35 -20.01 9.15
C ARG A 46 8.74 -20.51 7.85
N ASN A 47 7.72 -19.80 7.38
CA ASN A 47 6.90 -20.25 6.25
C ASN A 47 7.16 -19.45 4.96
N VAL A 48 8.05 -18.46 4.99
CA VAL A 48 8.35 -17.55 3.86
C VAL A 48 8.73 -18.30 2.57
N ASN A 49 9.51 -19.36 2.71
CA ASN A 49 9.99 -20.14 1.55
C ASN A 49 9.08 -21.31 1.14
N LYS A 50 7.88 -21.40 1.71
CA LYS A 50 6.89 -22.42 1.34
C LYS A 50 6.10 -21.98 0.10
N THR A 51 5.43 -22.96 -0.50
CA THR A 51 4.48 -22.73 -1.61
C THR A 51 3.31 -23.71 -1.44
N LYS A 52 2.09 -23.18 -1.48
CA LYS A 52 0.86 -23.96 -1.42
C LYS A 52 -0.16 -23.43 -2.43
N GLY A 53 -0.22 -24.05 -3.60
CA GLY A 53 -1.01 -23.51 -4.72
C GLY A 53 -0.44 -22.15 -5.16
N PHE A 54 -1.27 -21.11 -5.10
CA PHE A 54 -0.90 -19.72 -5.43
C PHE A 54 -0.55 -18.87 -4.20
N THR A 55 -0.54 -19.44 -3.00
CA THR A 55 -0.14 -18.75 -1.75
C THR A 55 1.17 -19.30 -1.19
N ALA A 56 1.85 -18.50 -0.37
CA ALA A 56 3.13 -18.86 0.22
C ALA A 56 3.06 -20.07 1.16
N ALA A 57 1.93 -20.23 1.88
CA ALA A 57 1.70 -21.32 2.82
C ALA A 57 0.20 -21.44 3.12
N SER A 58 -0.20 -22.30 4.08
CA SER A 58 -1.56 -22.32 4.57
C SER A 58 -1.91 -21.01 5.28
N GLU A 59 -3.20 -20.71 5.42
CA GLU A 59 -3.70 -19.54 6.13
C GLU A 59 -3.15 -19.44 7.55
N GLN A 60 -3.19 -20.56 8.27
CA GLN A 60 -2.69 -20.66 9.65
C GLN A 60 -1.20 -20.35 9.75
N GLU A 61 -0.40 -20.90 8.81
CA GLU A 61 1.05 -20.69 8.77
C GLU A 61 1.42 -19.25 8.45
N ARG A 62 0.73 -18.62 7.48
CA ARG A 62 0.97 -17.23 7.09
C ARG A 62 0.60 -16.26 8.20
N ALA A 63 -0.56 -16.47 8.85
CA ALA A 63 -0.97 -15.67 10.01
C ALA A 63 -0.05 -15.87 11.21
N ALA A 64 0.39 -17.12 11.47
CA ALA A 64 1.30 -17.43 12.56
C ALA A 64 2.63 -16.71 12.43
N ASP A 65 3.20 -16.60 11.21
CA ASP A 65 4.43 -15.85 10.97
C ASP A 65 4.26 -14.36 11.34
N ILE A 66 3.15 -13.74 10.96
CA ILE A 66 2.87 -12.34 11.30
C ILE A 66 2.75 -12.17 12.82
N ASN A 67 1.90 -12.99 13.46
CA ASN A 67 1.69 -12.93 14.90
C ASN A 67 3.00 -13.19 15.67
N GLU A 68 3.83 -14.15 15.23
CA GLU A 68 5.15 -14.42 15.82
C GLU A 68 6.07 -13.20 15.71
N MET A 69 6.15 -12.55 14.53
CA MET A 69 7.00 -11.36 14.35
C MET A 69 6.54 -10.19 15.21
N PHE A 70 5.24 -10.02 15.41
CA PHE A 70 4.74 -9.00 16.35
C PHE A 70 4.99 -9.39 17.82
N ALA A 71 4.93 -10.67 18.18
CA ALA A 71 5.15 -11.13 19.54
C ALA A 71 6.60 -10.99 20.03
N ARG A 72 7.58 -11.21 19.14
CA ARG A 72 9.01 -11.22 19.46
C ARG A 72 9.51 -9.83 19.86
N GLU A 73 10.27 -9.76 20.97
CA GLU A 73 10.84 -8.49 21.48
C GLU A 73 12.07 -8.04 20.65
N ASP A 74 12.74 -8.96 19.96
CA ASP A 74 13.93 -8.69 19.16
C ASP A 74 13.61 -8.26 17.71
N ILE A 75 12.34 -8.13 17.33
CA ILE A 75 11.90 -7.65 16.03
C ILE A 75 11.38 -6.20 16.16
N ASP A 76 11.87 -5.30 15.31
CA ASP A 76 11.49 -3.87 15.30
C ASP A 76 10.53 -3.53 14.16
N ALA A 77 10.62 -4.24 13.03
CA ALA A 77 9.79 -4.04 11.84
C ALA A 77 9.37 -5.37 11.23
N VAL A 78 8.21 -5.40 10.57
CA VAL A 78 7.67 -6.57 9.86
C VAL A 78 7.45 -6.20 8.40
N PHE A 79 8.22 -6.83 7.51
CA PHE A 79 8.19 -6.58 6.07
C PHE A 79 7.51 -7.74 5.35
N ALA A 80 6.47 -7.45 4.56
CA ALA A 80 5.91 -8.42 3.63
C ALA A 80 6.87 -8.63 2.45
N THR A 81 7.05 -9.89 2.02
CA THR A 81 7.90 -10.20 0.86
C THR A 81 7.37 -9.56 -0.40
N GLN A 82 6.09 -9.76 -0.68
CA GLN A 82 5.38 -9.23 -1.85
C GLN A 82 3.87 -9.34 -1.66
N GLY A 83 3.12 -8.80 -2.63
CA GLY A 83 1.70 -8.98 -2.76
C GLY A 83 1.32 -10.29 -3.50
N GLY A 84 0.48 -10.18 -4.52
CA GLY A 84 -0.06 -11.30 -5.29
C GLY A 84 -1.47 -11.64 -4.84
N TYR A 85 -1.68 -12.74 -4.10
CA TYR A 85 -3.00 -13.17 -3.68
C TYR A 85 -2.99 -13.85 -2.29
N GLY A 86 -4.04 -13.61 -1.52
CA GLY A 86 -4.36 -14.44 -0.37
C GLY A 86 -4.26 -13.76 0.99
N SER A 87 -3.84 -12.51 1.09
CA SER A 87 -3.76 -11.79 2.38
C SER A 87 -5.14 -11.65 3.04
N ALA A 88 -6.21 -11.49 2.26
CA ALA A 88 -7.58 -11.43 2.76
C ALA A 88 -8.04 -12.72 3.48
N GLN A 89 -7.41 -13.87 3.19
CA GLN A 89 -7.76 -15.17 3.82
C GLN A 89 -7.28 -15.27 5.28
N ILE A 90 -6.39 -14.39 5.71
CA ILE A 90 -5.74 -14.47 7.03
C ILE A 90 -6.09 -13.34 7.97
N ILE A 91 -6.88 -12.37 7.53
CA ILE A 91 -7.21 -11.18 8.35
C ILE A 91 -7.99 -11.53 9.63
N ASP A 92 -8.79 -12.60 9.62
CA ASP A 92 -9.52 -13.11 10.79
C ASP A 92 -8.67 -13.91 11.79
N LYS A 93 -7.40 -14.19 11.45
CA LYS A 93 -6.45 -15.01 12.23
C LYS A 93 -5.33 -14.17 12.86
N LEU A 94 -5.35 -12.85 12.63
CA LEU A 94 -4.36 -11.96 13.23
C LEU A 94 -4.76 -11.58 14.66
N ASP A 95 -3.76 -11.49 15.54
CA ASP A 95 -3.93 -11.00 16.90
C ASP A 95 -3.79 -9.45 16.93
N TYR A 96 -4.90 -8.75 16.74
CA TYR A 96 -4.92 -7.29 16.70
C TYR A 96 -4.61 -6.62 18.04
N GLU A 97 -4.88 -7.29 19.17
CA GLU A 97 -4.51 -6.77 20.48
C GLU A 97 -3.00 -6.88 20.71
N LEU A 98 -2.38 -7.97 20.25
CA LEU A 98 -0.93 -8.10 20.23
C LEU A 98 -0.29 -7.00 19.36
N ILE A 99 -0.79 -6.79 18.13
CA ILE A 99 -0.32 -5.74 17.22
C ILE A 99 -0.45 -4.36 17.85
N ARG A 100 -1.55 -4.10 18.53
CA ARG A 100 -1.79 -2.85 19.26
C ARG A 100 -0.82 -2.64 20.42
N SER A 101 -0.58 -3.69 21.20
CA SER A 101 0.27 -3.63 22.41
C SER A 101 1.76 -3.60 22.11
N LYS A 102 2.17 -4.14 20.95
CA LYS A 102 3.56 -4.19 20.48
C LYS A 102 3.67 -3.55 19.08
N PRO A 103 3.46 -2.23 18.96
CA PRO A 103 3.44 -1.57 17.67
C PRO A 103 4.79 -1.66 16.98
N LYS A 104 4.82 -2.20 15.77
CA LYS A 104 5.99 -2.30 14.90
C LYS A 104 5.67 -1.72 13.53
N ILE A 105 6.69 -1.29 12.81
CA ILE A 105 6.56 -0.94 11.39
C ILE A 105 6.01 -2.16 10.65
N PHE A 106 4.94 -1.97 9.86
CA PHE A 106 4.39 -3.00 8.96
C PHE A 106 4.36 -2.44 7.54
N THR A 107 5.04 -3.11 6.60
CA THR A 107 5.23 -2.64 5.22
C THR A 107 4.73 -3.65 4.19
N GLY A 108 4.30 -3.13 3.04
CA GLY A 108 3.91 -3.89 1.86
C GLY A 108 2.96 -3.11 0.98
N PHE A 109 2.60 -3.64 -0.18
CA PHE A 109 1.68 -3.02 -1.15
C PHE A 109 0.83 -4.08 -1.87
N SER A 110 0.00 -3.66 -2.83
CA SER A 110 -0.81 -4.57 -3.63
C SER A 110 -1.78 -5.39 -2.76
N ASP A 111 -1.78 -6.71 -2.82
CA ASP A 111 -2.63 -7.61 -2.03
C ASP A 111 -2.50 -7.35 -0.51
N ILE A 112 -1.37 -6.80 -0.04
CA ILE A 112 -1.17 -6.44 1.38
C ILE A 112 -2.16 -5.34 1.84
N THR A 113 -2.85 -4.70 0.93
CA THR A 113 -3.94 -3.75 1.24
C THR A 113 -4.95 -4.34 2.22
N SER A 114 -5.34 -5.61 2.07
CA SER A 114 -6.27 -6.26 3.00
C SER A 114 -5.78 -6.25 4.44
N LEU A 115 -4.47 -6.45 4.65
CA LEU A 115 -3.83 -6.38 5.96
C LEU A 115 -3.73 -4.95 6.47
N HIS A 116 -3.39 -3.99 5.61
CA HIS A 116 -3.38 -2.57 5.99
C HIS A 116 -4.74 -2.12 6.52
N LEU A 117 -5.82 -2.42 5.79
CA LEU A 117 -7.18 -2.07 6.20
C LEU A 117 -7.55 -2.70 7.55
N ALA A 118 -7.29 -4.00 7.72
CA ALA A 118 -7.61 -4.74 8.92
C ALA A 118 -6.78 -4.28 10.13
N ILE A 119 -5.46 -4.14 9.99
CA ILE A 119 -4.56 -3.70 11.05
C ILE A 119 -4.91 -2.28 11.49
N GLN A 120 -5.14 -1.34 10.56
CA GLN A 120 -5.54 0.01 10.92
C GLN A 120 -6.86 0.04 11.69
N LYS A 121 -7.85 -0.70 11.21
CA LYS A 121 -9.21 -0.71 11.81
C LYS A 121 -9.24 -1.31 13.21
N PHE A 122 -8.58 -2.44 13.41
CA PHE A 122 -8.68 -3.21 14.64
C PHE A 122 -7.56 -2.96 15.66
N SER A 123 -6.35 -2.60 15.21
CA SER A 123 -5.27 -2.26 16.13
C SER A 123 -5.00 -0.76 16.25
N GLY A 124 -5.44 0.04 15.29
CA GLY A 124 -5.16 1.47 15.23
C GLY A 124 -3.71 1.81 14.87
N LEU A 125 -2.93 0.87 14.34
CA LEU A 125 -1.53 1.05 13.97
C LEU A 125 -1.41 1.76 12.62
N VAL A 126 -0.52 2.74 12.51
CA VAL A 126 -0.05 3.30 11.23
C VAL A 126 0.73 2.20 10.49
N THR A 127 0.37 1.96 9.25
CA THR A 127 1.05 1.00 8.36
C THR A 127 1.59 1.71 7.12
N PHE A 128 2.46 1.06 6.36
CA PHE A 128 3.17 1.73 5.27
C PHE A 128 2.91 1.02 3.93
N TYR A 129 2.22 1.71 3.03
CA TYR A 129 2.12 1.30 1.64
C TYR A 129 3.46 1.57 0.97
N SER A 130 4.20 0.51 0.65
CA SER A 130 5.61 0.60 0.31
C SER A 130 6.07 -0.63 -0.46
N PRO A 131 7.25 -0.62 -1.10
CA PRO A 131 7.77 -1.79 -1.80
C PRO A 131 7.78 -3.04 -0.92
N GLY A 132 7.56 -4.20 -1.53
CA GLY A 132 7.75 -5.49 -0.90
C GLY A 132 9.23 -5.81 -0.72
N MET A 133 9.56 -6.62 0.29
CA MET A 133 10.96 -6.94 0.61
C MET A 133 11.70 -7.60 -0.56
N ALA A 134 11.02 -8.40 -1.40
CA ALA A 134 11.64 -9.04 -2.55
C ALA A 134 12.23 -8.07 -3.60
N GLN A 135 11.76 -6.80 -3.60
CA GLN A 135 12.27 -5.74 -4.49
C GLN A 135 13.55 -5.07 -3.98
N PHE A 136 14.00 -5.40 -2.74
CA PHE A 136 15.18 -4.78 -2.14
C PHE A 136 16.47 -5.40 -2.68
N ASN A 137 16.95 -4.88 -3.78
CA ASN A 137 18.27 -5.17 -4.35
C ASN A 137 18.73 -3.94 -5.16
N GLU A 138 19.99 -3.93 -5.58
CA GLU A 138 20.58 -2.77 -6.27
C GLU A 138 20.02 -2.58 -7.70
N GLU A 139 19.49 -3.63 -8.31
CA GLU A 139 19.02 -3.61 -9.70
C GLU A 139 17.56 -3.14 -9.79
N ASP A 140 16.70 -3.59 -8.88
CA ASP A 140 15.25 -3.38 -8.96
C ASP A 140 14.76 -2.17 -8.15
N LEU A 141 15.49 -1.76 -7.11
CA LEU A 141 15.07 -0.66 -6.24
C LEU A 141 15.61 0.69 -6.73
N SER A 142 14.76 1.50 -7.36
CA SER A 142 15.16 2.84 -7.81
C SER A 142 15.61 3.72 -6.65
N GLU A 143 16.52 4.68 -6.91
CA GLU A 143 16.97 5.63 -5.89
C GLU A 143 15.80 6.45 -5.30
N TYR A 144 14.80 6.79 -6.12
CA TYR A 144 13.59 7.45 -5.64
C TYR A 144 12.84 6.61 -4.59
N THR A 145 12.60 5.35 -4.90
CA THR A 145 11.90 4.40 -4.01
C THR A 145 12.69 4.18 -2.73
N LYS A 146 13.99 3.96 -2.83
CA LYS A 146 14.92 3.77 -1.71
C LYS A 146 14.95 4.99 -0.78
N GLU A 147 15.13 6.20 -1.33
CA GLU A 147 15.15 7.43 -0.55
C GLU A 147 13.81 7.64 0.16
N SER A 148 12.69 7.49 -0.55
CA SER A 148 11.35 7.61 0.02
C SER A 148 11.12 6.61 1.16
N PHE A 149 11.54 5.35 0.99
CA PHE A 149 11.36 4.29 1.98
C PHE A 149 12.15 4.57 3.26
N PHE A 150 13.45 4.73 3.16
CA PHE A 150 14.29 4.88 4.35
C PHE A 150 14.06 6.22 5.06
N ARG A 151 13.72 7.28 4.33
CA ARG A 151 13.32 8.55 4.93
C ARG A 151 12.03 8.41 5.73
N THR A 152 10.99 7.81 5.14
CA THR A 152 9.66 7.71 5.77
C THR A 152 9.66 6.81 7.00
N LEU A 153 10.45 5.73 6.99
CA LEU A 153 10.54 4.80 8.11
C LEU A 153 11.61 5.16 9.13
N GLY A 154 12.66 5.87 8.73
CA GLY A 154 13.83 6.14 9.58
C GLY A 154 13.83 7.52 10.25
N ILE A 155 13.02 8.47 9.77
CA ILE A 155 13.01 9.84 10.29
C ILE A 155 11.65 10.14 10.92
N PRO A 156 11.56 10.45 12.24
CA PRO A 156 10.31 10.72 12.94
C PRO A 156 9.82 12.16 12.67
N GLU A 157 9.77 12.52 11.40
CA GLU A 157 9.26 13.80 10.90
C GLU A 157 8.27 13.53 9.75
N PRO A 158 7.41 14.49 9.41
CA PRO A 158 6.57 14.38 8.23
C PRO A 158 7.42 14.09 6.98
N ALA A 159 7.01 13.11 6.16
CA ALA A 159 7.70 12.82 4.92
C ALA A 159 7.67 14.01 3.94
N GLY A 160 6.74 14.95 4.14
CA GLY A 160 6.60 16.13 3.31
C GLY A 160 5.92 15.84 1.98
N GLU A 161 6.23 16.63 0.95
CA GLU A 161 5.63 16.47 -0.37
C GLU A 161 6.13 15.22 -1.08
N ILE A 162 5.18 14.38 -1.52
CA ILE A 162 5.47 13.26 -2.43
C ILE A 162 5.63 13.83 -3.84
N LYS A 163 6.87 13.90 -4.28
CA LYS A 163 7.23 14.48 -5.58
C LYS A 163 7.04 13.45 -6.70
N LYS A 164 6.90 13.94 -7.92
CA LYS A 164 7.01 13.09 -9.11
C LYS A 164 8.39 12.44 -9.14
N SER A 165 8.44 11.18 -9.49
CA SER A 165 9.70 10.45 -9.66
C SER A 165 10.51 10.93 -10.88
N SER A 166 9.84 11.53 -11.86
CA SER A 166 10.46 12.09 -13.06
C SER A 166 9.71 13.33 -13.55
N PRO A 167 10.39 14.34 -14.10
CA PRO A 167 9.75 15.47 -14.76
C PRO A 167 8.82 15.08 -15.92
N LYS A 168 9.07 13.92 -16.53
CA LYS A 168 8.27 13.39 -17.65
C LYS A 168 6.96 12.74 -17.20
N LYS A 169 6.81 12.39 -15.93
CA LYS A 169 5.55 11.83 -15.39
C LYS A 169 4.50 12.93 -15.29
N TRP A 170 3.31 12.64 -15.75
CA TRP A 170 2.21 13.58 -15.81
C TRP A 170 1.30 13.45 -14.59
N LEU A 171 0.87 14.57 -14.02
CA LEU A 171 -0.14 14.60 -12.96
C LEU A 171 -1.40 15.27 -13.49
N THR A 172 -2.53 14.62 -13.30
CA THR A 172 -3.84 15.12 -13.74
C THR A 172 -4.67 15.52 -12.52
N SER A 173 -5.06 16.80 -12.46
CA SER A 173 -6.11 17.25 -11.54
C SER A 173 -7.46 16.94 -12.18
N ILE A 174 -8.20 16.00 -11.60
CA ILE A 174 -9.54 15.62 -12.07
C ILE A 174 -10.56 16.66 -11.57
N HIS A 175 -10.45 17.07 -10.33
CA HIS A 175 -11.19 18.19 -9.77
C HIS A 175 -10.29 18.98 -8.82
N GLY A 176 -10.32 20.30 -8.96
CA GLY A 176 -9.53 21.22 -8.14
C GLY A 176 -9.94 21.27 -6.68
N GLY A 177 -9.25 22.10 -5.91
CA GLY A 177 -9.51 22.30 -4.49
C GLY A 177 -8.46 21.68 -3.59
N VAL A 178 -8.66 21.88 -2.28
CA VAL A 178 -7.71 21.47 -1.22
C VAL A 178 -8.45 20.76 -0.10
N CYS A 179 -7.90 19.67 0.41
CA CYS A 179 -8.34 19.08 1.66
C CYS A 179 -7.17 18.60 2.52
N GLU A 180 -7.39 18.54 3.82
CA GLU A 180 -6.47 17.97 4.80
C GLU A 180 -7.20 16.93 5.64
N ALA A 181 -6.77 15.68 5.57
CA ALA A 181 -7.39 14.58 6.29
C ALA A 181 -6.40 13.40 6.44
N PRO A 182 -6.69 12.42 7.29
CA PRO A 182 -5.96 11.16 7.28
C PRO A 182 -6.11 10.45 5.92
N VAL A 183 -5.04 9.81 5.44
CA VAL A 183 -5.07 9.02 4.20
C VAL A 183 -5.32 7.55 4.52
N VAL A 184 -6.22 6.92 3.76
CA VAL A 184 -6.52 5.48 3.82
C VAL A 184 -6.64 4.92 2.41
N GLY A 185 -6.34 3.65 2.24
CA GLY A 185 -6.50 3.03 0.92
C GLY A 185 -5.46 1.98 0.58
N GLY A 186 -5.18 1.83 -0.71
CA GLY A 186 -4.27 0.85 -1.31
C GLY A 186 -4.73 0.41 -2.70
N CYS A 187 -4.54 -0.86 -3.04
CA CYS A 187 -5.01 -1.44 -4.30
C CYS A 187 -6.55 -1.45 -4.35
N LEU A 188 -7.13 -0.87 -5.41
CA LEU A 188 -8.57 -0.66 -5.58
C LEU A 188 -9.36 -1.97 -5.56
N THR A 189 -8.85 -3.00 -6.23
CA THR A 189 -9.44 -4.34 -6.24
C THR A 189 -9.61 -4.88 -4.82
N LEU A 190 -8.61 -4.73 -3.95
CA LEU A 190 -8.64 -5.21 -2.56
C LEU A 190 -9.54 -4.33 -1.66
N ILE A 191 -9.58 -3.03 -1.92
CA ILE A 191 -10.53 -2.12 -1.26
C ILE A 191 -11.96 -2.58 -1.56
N CYS A 192 -12.30 -2.82 -2.83
CA CYS A 192 -13.62 -3.33 -3.23
C CYS A 192 -13.95 -4.69 -2.63
N ALA A 193 -12.97 -5.60 -2.57
CA ALA A 193 -13.15 -6.93 -1.96
C ALA A 193 -13.43 -6.86 -0.45
N SER A 194 -13.08 -5.75 0.22
CA SER A 194 -13.37 -5.57 1.66
C SER A 194 -14.81 -5.16 1.97
N LEU A 195 -15.55 -4.63 0.97
CA LEU A 195 -16.88 -4.05 1.17
C LEU A 195 -17.89 -5.10 1.63
N GLY A 196 -18.75 -4.71 2.58
CA GLY A 196 -19.73 -5.60 3.18
C GLY A 196 -19.16 -6.59 4.21
N THR A 197 -17.88 -6.49 4.55
CA THR A 197 -17.21 -7.31 5.57
C THR A 197 -16.91 -6.47 6.82
N PRO A 198 -16.61 -7.10 7.98
CA PRO A 198 -16.12 -6.36 9.16
C PRO A 198 -14.84 -5.54 8.89
N TYR A 199 -14.08 -5.89 7.86
CA TYR A 199 -12.79 -5.28 7.48
C TYR A 199 -12.93 -4.16 6.44
N GLU A 200 -14.16 -3.84 6.06
CA GLU A 200 -14.50 -2.79 5.11
C GLU A 200 -13.79 -1.47 5.43
N ILE A 201 -13.26 -0.83 4.38
CA ILE A 201 -12.60 0.47 4.48
C ILE A 201 -13.53 1.55 5.03
N ASP A 202 -13.02 2.36 5.94
CA ASP A 202 -13.68 3.57 6.42
C ASP A 202 -13.11 4.80 5.71
N CYS A 203 -13.88 5.33 4.74
CA CYS A 203 -13.52 6.50 3.95
C CYS A 203 -14.00 7.82 4.55
N LYS A 204 -14.82 7.79 5.63
CA LYS A 204 -15.49 8.99 6.14
C LYS A 204 -14.48 10.05 6.58
N ASP A 205 -14.59 11.22 5.96
CA ASP A 205 -13.74 12.38 6.21
C ASP A 205 -12.24 12.10 6.04
N LYS A 206 -11.86 11.16 5.13
CA LYS A 206 -10.47 10.78 4.84
C LYS A 206 -10.14 10.98 3.37
N ILE A 207 -8.86 11.14 3.06
CA ILE A 207 -8.38 11.08 1.68
C ILE A 207 -8.33 9.61 1.28
N LEU A 208 -9.11 9.24 0.27
CA LEU A 208 -9.08 7.91 -0.30
C LEU A 208 -7.92 7.83 -1.30
N PHE A 209 -6.90 7.07 -0.94
CA PHE A 209 -5.83 6.65 -1.83
C PHE A 209 -6.22 5.34 -2.52
N PHE A 210 -6.02 5.26 -3.84
CA PHE A 210 -6.08 3.99 -4.54
C PHE A 210 -5.20 3.97 -5.78
N GLU A 211 -4.81 2.79 -6.16
CA GLU A 211 -4.11 2.43 -7.39
C GLU A 211 -4.54 1.02 -7.80
N ASP A 212 -4.19 0.57 -8.99
CA ASP A 212 -4.37 -0.82 -9.43
C ASP A 212 -3.37 -1.17 -10.54
N VAL A 213 -3.33 -2.44 -10.92
CA VAL A 213 -2.46 -2.95 -11.99
C VAL A 213 -3.23 -3.94 -12.87
N ASP A 214 -2.91 -3.95 -14.16
CA ASP A 214 -3.49 -4.86 -15.15
C ASP A 214 -5.04 -4.87 -15.16
N ALA A 215 -5.65 -3.74 -14.84
CA ALA A 215 -7.09 -3.55 -14.81
C ALA A 215 -7.55 -2.70 -15.99
N GLU A 216 -8.14 -3.33 -17.02
CA GLU A 216 -8.73 -2.58 -18.13
C GLU A 216 -9.71 -1.48 -17.62
N PRO A 217 -9.92 -0.37 -18.35
CA PRO A 217 -10.79 0.72 -17.91
C PRO A 217 -12.19 0.28 -17.44
N TRP A 218 -12.78 -0.75 -18.05
CA TRP A 218 -14.09 -1.29 -17.62
C TRP A 218 -14.02 -1.98 -16.25
N ILE A 219 -12.88 -2.59 -15.88
CA ILE A 219 -12.66 -3.18 -14.54
C ILE A 219 -12.58 -2.06 -13.50
N MET A 220 -11.86 -0.98 -13.83
CA MET A 220 -11.78 0.22 -12.98
C MET A 220 -13.15 0.89 -12.82
N ASP A 221 -13.94 0.98 -13.91
CA ASP A 221 -15.32 1.46 -13.88
C ASP A 221 -16.17 0.62 -12.93
N HIS A 222 -16.11 -0.71 -13.05
CA HIS A 222 -16.83 -1.63 -12.17
C HIS A 222 -16.48 -1.42 -10.70
N ALA A 223 -15.19 -1.31 -10.39
CA ALA A 223 -14.70 -1.07 -9.03
C ALA A 223 -15.19 0.28 -8.46
N LEU A 224 -15.07 1.36 -9.23
CA LEU A 224 -15.52 2.68 -8.82
C LEU A 224 -17.04 2.76 -8.69
N SER A 225 -17.79 2.05 -9.57
CA SER A 225 -19.25 1.93 -9.44
C SER A 225 -19.63 1.21 -8.13
N HIS A 226 -18.89 0.19 -7.73
CA HIS A 226 -19.11 -0.50 -6.47
C HIS A 226 -18.86 0.43 -5.27
N LEU A 227 -17.73 1.17 -5.25
CA LEU A 227 -17.44 2.16 -4.21
C LEU A 227 -18.50 3.26 -4.13
N ARG A 228 -18.98 3.76 -5.29
CA ARG A 228 -20.07 4.74 -5.36
C ARG A 228 -21.35 4.19 -4.73
N ASN A 229 -21.76 2.98 -5.13
CA ASN A 229 -22.99 2.34 -4.63
C ASN A 229 -22.90 2.00 -3.12
N ALA A 230 -21.70 1.73 -2.61
CA ALA A 230 -21.43 1.55 -1.19
C ALA A 230 -21.31 2.88 -0.40
N GLY A 231 -21.48 4.03 -1.06
CA GLY A 231 -21.38 5.36 -0.44
C GLY A 231 -19.96 5.86 -0.18
N LYS A 232 -18.93 5.05 -0.45
CA LYS A 232 -17.53 5.35 -0.07
C LYS A 232 -16.95 6.56 -0.77
N LEU A 233 -17.35 6.81 -2.03
CA LEU A 233 -16.91 8.01 -2.75
C LEU A 233 -17.52 9.28 -2.16
N ASN A 234 -18.78 9.21 -1.71
CA ASN A 234 -19.42 10.36 -1.05
C ASN A 234 -18.83 10.64 0.34
N ASP A 235 -18.37 9.63 1.05
CA ASP A 235 -17.80 9.77 2.39
C ASP A 235 -16.39 10.37 2.38
N ALA A 236 -15.61 10.15 1.32
CA ALA A 236 -14.22 10.61 1.22
C ALA A 236 -14.12 12.15 1.19
N ALA A 237 -13.08 12.71 1.81
CA ALA A 237 -12.76 14.13 1.78
C ALA A 237 -12.09 14.57 0.46
N GLY A 238 -11.40 13.66 -0.20
CA GLY A 238 -10.71 13.86 -1.48
C GLY A 238 -10.12 12.55 -1.97
N PHE A 239 -9.53 12.58 -3.17
CA PHE A 239 -9.04 11.38 -3.87
C PHE A 239 -7.62 11.58 -4.33
N MET A 240 -6.74 10.72 -3.89
CA MET A 240 -5.37 10.62 -4.38
C MET A 240 -5.22 9.30 -5.11
N ILE A 241 -5.11 9.37 -6.43
CA ILE A 241 -4.97 8.19 -7.28
C ILE A 241 -3.49 8.03 -7.62
N GLY A 242 -2.94 6.88 -7.28
CA GLY A 242 -1.57 6.52 -7.58
C GLY A 242 -1.35 6.20 -9.05
N HIS A 243 -0.19 5.63 -9.35
CA HIS A 243 0.09 5.13 -10.70
C HIS A 243 -0.66 3.81 -10.91
N CYS A 244 -1.58 3.80 -11.88
CA CYS A 244 -2.31 2.61 -12.30
C CYS A 244 -1.57 1.98 -13.48
N GLU A 245 -0.71 1.00 -13.17
CA GLU A 245 0.15 0.37 -14.17
C GLU A 245 -0.65 -0.55 -15.09
N ASN A 246 -0.43 -0.40 -16.41
CA ASN A 246 -1.09 -1.21 -17.43
C ASN A 246 -2.63 -1.27 -17.34
N CYS A 247 -3.25 -0.17 -16.83
CA CYS A 247 -4.72 -0.04 -16.78
C CYS A 247 -5.28 0.50 -18.09
N VAL A 248 -5.03 -0.24 -19.16
CA VAL A 248 -5.40 0.04 -20.55
C VAL A 248 -6.10 -1.17 -21.17
N PRO A 249 -6.86 -1.02 -22.26
CA PRO A 249 -7.43 -2.17 -22.97
C PRO A 249 -6.32 -3.15 -23.38
N TYR A 250 -6.53 -4.45 -23.18
CA TYR A 250 -5.53 -5.46 -23.54
C TYR A 250 -5.37 -5.54 -25.06
N ASP A 251 -4.15 -5.43 -25.54
CA ASP A 251 -3.82 -5.40 -26.97
C ASP A 251 -4.30 -6.63 -27.74
N TYR A 252 -4.20 -7.79 -27.12
CA TYR A 252 -4.44 -9.05 -27.82
C TYR A 252 -5.85 -9.62 -27.59
N LYS A 253 -6.49 -9.27 -26.49
CA LYS A 253 -7.86 -9.70 -26.16
C LYS A 253 -8.49 -8.73 -25.16
N PRO A 254 -8.93 -7.55 -25.61
CA PRO A 254 -9.66 -6.63 -24.73
C PRO A 254 -10.96 -7.28 -24.26
N GLY A 255 -11.38 -7.01 -23.03
CA GLY A 255 -12.66 -7.48 -22.50
C GLY A 255 -13.84 -6.90 -23.28
N PHE A 256 -13.70 -5.65 -23.72
CA PHE A 256 -14.69 -4.94 -24.54
C PHE A 256 -13.99 -4.08 -25.58
N VAL A 257 -14.65 -3.93 -26.73
CA VAL A 257 -14.28 -2.88 -27.69
C VAL A 257 -14.78 -1.56 -27.14
N CYS A 258 -13.89 -0.70 -26.68
CA CYS A 258 -14.25 0.62 -26.15
C CYS A 258 -13.16 1.65 -26.50
N ASP A 259 -13.54 2.90 -26.49
CA ASP A 259 -12.68 4.08 -26.67
C ASP A 259 -12.47 4.87 -25.36
N THR A 260 -12.94 4.32 -24.25
CA THR A 260 -12.87 4.93 -22.93
C THR A 260 -11.52 4.68 -22.29
N THR A 261 -10.85 5.75 -21.87
CA THR A 261 -9.59 5.70 -21.14
C THR A 261 -9.80 5.59 -19.63
N LEU A 262 -8.75 5.27 -18.89
CA LEU A 262 -8.80 5.33 -17.43
C LEU A 262 -9.13 6.73 -16.93
N GLU A 263 -8.58 7.77 -17.54
CA GLU A 263 -8.85 9.15 -17.19
C GLU A 263 -10.33 9.52 -17.39
N ASP A 264 -10.97 9.00 -18.43
CA ASP A 264 -12.42 9.19 -18.65
C ASP A 264 -13.23 8.54 -17.52
N VAL A 265 -12.86 7.32 -17.12
CA VAL A 265 -13.50 6.62 -16.01
C VAL A 265 -13.33 7.39 -14.70
N LEU A 266 -12.10 7.80 -14.36
CA LEU A 266 -11.83 8.58 -13.16
C LEU A 266 -12.62 9.89 -13.15
N THR A 267 -12.66 10.60 -14.27
CA THR A 267 -13.40 11.85 -14.42
C THR A 267 -14.90 11.63 -14.22
N TYR A 268 -15.47 10.60 -14.84
CA TYR A 268 -16.89 10.26 -14.72
C TYR A 268 -17.34 10.04 -13.26
N TYR A 269 -16.53 9.38 -12.45
CA TYR A 269 -16.89 9.10 -11.05
C TYR A 269 -16.52 10.19 -10.07
N LEU A 270 -15.42 10.92 -10.28
CA LEU A 270 -14.86 11.81 -9.27
C LEU A 270 -15.18 13.28 -9.49
N GLU A 271 -15.25 13.76 -10.73
CA GLU A 271 -15.55 15.17 -10.99
C GLU A 271 -16.92 15.62 -10.46
N PRO A 272 -18.02 14.82 -10.59
CA PRO A 272 -19.33 15.21 -10.06
C PRO A 272 -19.38 15.39 -8.55
N LEU A 273 -18.43 14.78 -7.82
CA LEU A 273 -18.37 14.87 -6.36
C LEU A 273 -17.88 16.23 -5.86
N LYS A 274 -17.28 17.05 -6.72
CA LYS A 274 -16.74 18.38 -6.39
C LYS A 274 -15.76 18.37 -5.23
N LYS A 275 -14.92 17.33 -5.16
CA LYS A 275 -13.89 17.13 -4.13
C LYS A 275 -12.51 17.09 -4.78
N PRO A 276 -11.45 17.54 -4.07
CA PRO A 276 -10.11 17.50 -4.63
C PRO A 276 -9.74 16.08 -5.09
N ALA A 277 -9.28 15.95 -6.34
CA ALA A 277 -8.92 14.67 -6.92
C ALA A 277 -7.67 14.83 -7.81
N LEU A 278 -6.61 14.07 -7.50
CA LEU A 278 -5.30 14.11 -8.17
C LEU A 278 -4.88 12.70 -8.57
N TYR A 279 -4.48 12.53 -9.85
CA TYR A 279 -4.04 11.26 -10.43
C TYR A 279 -2.59 11.33 -10.91
N GLY A 280 -1.84 10.23 -10.74
CA GLY A 280 -0.56 9.96 -11.37
C GLY A 280 0.67 10.10 -10.47
N LEU A 281 0.51 10.20 -9.14
CA LEU A 281 1.66 10.16 -8.22
C LEU A 281 2.32 8.76 -8.20
N PRO A 282 3.63 8.68 -7.93
CA PRO A 282 4.39 7.42 -7.98
C PRO A 282 4.11 6.56 -6.73
N MET A 283 2.89 6.07 -6.63
CA MET A 283 2.43 5.12 -5.62
C MET A 283 1.59 4.06 -6.33
N GLY A 284 1.99 2.79 -6.22
CA GLY A 284 1.36 1.67 -6.93
C GLY A 284 2.40 0.75 -7.57
N HIS A 285 2.05 0.15 -8.70
CA HIS A 285 2.84 -0.90 -9.34
C HIS A 285 3.87 -0.40 -10.38
N GLY A 286 4.13 0.91 -10.46
CA GLY A 286 5.14 1.45 -11.37
C GLY A 286 6.58 1.21 -10.88
N ASP A 287 7.56 1.60 -11.72
CA ASP A 287 9.00 1.45 -11.43
C ASP A 287 9.44 2.21 -10.16
N ASP A 288 8.77 3.33 -9.87
CA ASP A 288 9.03 4.15 -8.70
C ASP A 288 7.85 4.09 -7.73
N LEU A 289 8.14 3.79 -6.47
CA LEU A 289 7.13 3.66 -5.43
C LEU A 289 7.48 4.53 -4.22
N ALA A 290 6.74 5.63 -4.05
CA ALA A 290 6.82 6.42 -2.82
C ALA A 290 6.20 5.65 -1.65
N THR A 291 6.88 5.62 -0.52
CA THR A 291 6.34 5.04 0.71
C THR A 291 5.33 5.99 1.35
N LEU A 292 4.09 5.51 1.50
CA LEU A 292 2.98 6.26 2.06
C LEU A 292 2.61 5.71 3.45
N PRO A 293 2.77 6.49 4.53
CA PRO A 293 2.22 6.11 5.83
C PRO A 293 0.69 6.27 5.81
N LEU A 294 -0.02 5.16 5.98
CA LEU A 294 -1.48 5.12 5.99
C LEU A 294 -2.03 5.43 7.39
N GLY A 295 -3.08 6.25 7.45
CA GLY A 295 -3.72 6.68 8.70
C GLY A 295 -3.19 8.00 9.27
N VAL A 296 -2.19 8.63 8.65
CA VAL A 296 -1.66 9.94 9.06
C VAL A 296 -2.30 11.09 8.27
N ARG A 297 -2.25 12.30 8.83
CA ARG A 297 -2.76 13.50 8.14
C ARG A 297 -1.91 13.84 6.93
N CYS A 298 -2.61 14.08 5.83
CA CYS A 298 -2.04 14.54 4.56
C CYS A 298 -2.81 15.75 4.06
N ARG A 299 -2.19 16.54 3.20
CA ARG A 299 -2.81 17.62 2.42
C ARG A 299 -2.78 17.25 0.95
N LEU A 300 -3.94 17.23 0.35
CA LEU A 300 -4.13 17.13 -1.09
C LEU A 300 -4.48 18.54 -1.62
N ASP A 301 -3.66 19.10 -2.48
CA ASP A 301 -3.88 20.36 -3.18
C ASP A 301 -3.93 20.05 -4.68
N ALA A 302 -5.12 19.76 -5.17
CA ALA A 302 -5.33 19.36 -6.56
C ALA A 302 -5.14 20.53 -7.55
N ASP A 303 -5.29 21.79 -7.09
CA ASP A 303 -5.03 22.98 -7.91
C ASP A 303 -3.53 23.12 -8.21
N LYS A 304 -2.68 22.85 -7.20
CA LYS A 304 -1.21 22.88 -7.34
C LYS A 304 -0.65 21.54 -7.78
N LYS A 305 -1.46 20.50 -7.84
CA LYS A 305 -1.06 19.12 -8.13
C LYS A 305 0.00 18.60 -7.15
N THR A 306 -0.21 18.84 -5.86
CA THR A 306 0.69 18.38 -4.79
C THR A 306 -0.05 17.52 -3.77
N PHE A 307 0.67 16.54 -3.23
CA PHE A 307 0.23 15.73 -2.11
C PHE A 307 1.33 15.71 -1.05
N THR A 308 0.99 16.14 0.16
CA THR A 308 1.96 16.35 1.24
C THR A 308 1.58 15.57 2.47
N VAL A 309 2.47 14.75 2.97
CA VAL A 309 2.36 14.08 4.26
C VAL A 309 2.69 15.09 5.36
N LEU A 310 1.72 15.40 6.22
CA LEU A 310 1.83 16.45 7.26
C LEU A 310 2.19 15.91 8.63
N GLU A 311 2.20 14.60 8.81
CA GLU A 311 2.41 13.94 10.09
C GLU A 311 3.40 12.78 9.93
N ALA A 312 4.34 12.63 10.87
CA ALA A 312 5.27 11.52 10.85
C ALA A 312 4.52 10.17 10.96
N GLY A 313 4.97 9.17 10.20
CA GLY A 313 4.44 7.80 10.29
C GLY A 313 5.04 6.99 11.45
N VAL A 314 6.19 7.41 11.99
CA VAL A 314 6.96 6.77 13.08
C VAL A 314 7.25 7.75 14.20
N ILE A 315 7.70 7.24 15.36
CA ILE A 315 8.14 8.02 16.52
C ILE A 315 9.59 7.78 16.87
#